data_1371ab46639872cd038910c4c989e1ed
#
_entry.id   1371ab46639872cd038910c4c989e1ed
#
_cell.length_a   1.000
_cell.length_b   1.000
_cell.length_c   1.000
_cell.angle_alpha   90.00
_cell.angle_beta   90.00
_cell.angle_gamma   90.00
#
_symmetry.space_group_name_H-M   'P 1'
#
loop_
_entity.id
_entity.type
_entity.pdbx_description
1 polymer ?
#
loop_
_entity_poly.entity_id
_entity_poly.type
_entity_poly.pdbx_seq_one_letter_code
_entity_poly.pdbx_strand_id
1 'polypeptide(L)'
;MNVVIRVDASNQIGTGHVMRCLVLAKKLLERHHTVTLLSRELTGNLIDYCRQQGMTVIALPAIEDVVSPDRNDYQHWLGVSQEEDANQCLAALKNTPFDWVVFDHYALDTQWQSLMKCQGANIFAIDDLANREHNCDILFDHNPWPDFKNRYHAFVPASSQQLLGPKFALLRDSFASLRETRKEDIKNQVIAFFSGTDPTGECLKLLSACQQIPSLPFRVVLVYGMSNPREAELLEKPLPAFVTLVKSLPDFETELAHSRYAFGGAGVSAIERTCLRLPSTLVSVAENQREMAEHLAKSGLYRYLGVSDATTAAYYTNELAWLSEHWETLPWRLPESDIDGEGANRVVDAMEAASS
;
A
#
# COMPACT_ATOMS: atom_id res chain seq x y z
N MET A 1 -20.06 12.13 -10.61
CA MET A 1 -19.79 10.77 -11.15
C MET A 1 -20.29 9.73 -10.16
N ASN A 2 -20.77 8.61 -10.67
CA ASN A 2 -21.02 7.40 -9.89
C ASN A 2 -19.87 6.44 -10.15
N VAL A 3 -19.10 6.14 -9.13
CA VAL A 3 -17.85 5.38 -9.24
C VAL A 3 -18.01 4.02 -8.55
N VAL A 4 -17.69 2.96 -9.25
CA VAL A 4 -17.58 1.61 -8.70
C VAL A 4 -16.12 1.25 -8.59
N ILE A 5 -15.69 0.71 -7.44
CA ILE A 5 -14.31 0.28 -7.21
C ILE A 5 -14.30 -1.22 -6.94
N ARG A 6 -13.69 -2.00 -7.84
CA ARG A 6 -13.45 -3.44 -7.69
C ARG A 6 -12.09 -3.67 -7.05
N VAL A 7 -12.08 -4.17 -5.82
CA VAL A 7 -10.84 -4.39 -5.05
C VAL A 7 -11.04 -5.50 -4.01
N ASP A 8 -10.02 -6.30 -3.79
CA ASP A 8 -10.02 -7.36 -2.79
C ASP A 8 -8.89 -7.19 -1.77
N ALA A 9 -9.11 -7.78 -0.61
CA ALA A 9 -8.09 -8.08 0.40
C ALA A 9 -8.27 -9.52 0.88
N SER A 10 -7.18 -10.17 1.22
CA SER A 10 -7.15 -11.49 1.86
C SER A 10 -5.83 -11.67 2.59
N ASN A 11 -5.70 -12.80 3.30
CA ASN A 11 -4.41 -13.17 3.89
C ASN A 11 -3.28 -13.32 2.84
N GLN A 12 -3.62 -13.63 1.60
CA GLN A 12 -2.69 -13.78 0.48
C GLN A 12 -2.45 -12.46 -0.24
N ILE A 13 -3.51 -11.71 -0.58
CA ILE A 13 -3.45 -10.42 -1.31
C ILE A 13 -2.83 -9.33 -0.42
N GLY A 14 -3.06 -9.40 0.88
CA GLY A 14 -2.76 -8.33 1.81
C GLY A 14 -3.82 -7.23 1.80
N THR A 15 -3.50 -6.12 2.45
CA THR A 15 -4.45 -5.01 2.67
C THR A 15 -4.16 -3.77 1.81
N GLY A 16 -3.02 -3.73 1.14
CA GLY A 16 -2.50 -2.53 0.45
C GLY A 16 -3.43 -1.98 -0.63
N HIS A 17 -4.01 -2.86 -1.46
CA HIS A 17 -4.94 -2.51 -2.53
C HIS A 17 -6.19 -1.81 -1.98
N VAL A 18 -6.84 -2.41 -1.01
CA VAL A 18 -8.03 -1.82 -0.36
C VAL A 18 -7.68 -0.48 0.31
N MET A 19 -6.53 -0.38 0.98
CA MET A 19 -6.15 0.86 1.67
C MET A 19 -5.93 2.02 0.69
N ARG A 20 -5.26 1.80 -0.46
CA ARG A 20 -5.10 2.86 -1.46
C ARG A 20 -6.42 3.21 -2.17
N CYS A 21 -7.26 2.21 -2.44
CA CYS A 21 -8.61 2.44 -2.96
C CYS A 21 -9.50 3.22 -2.01
N LEU A 22 -9.39 3.01 -0.69
CA LEU A 22 -10.11 3.78 0.32
C LEU A 22 -9.72 5.27 0.32
N VAL A 23 -8.44 5.57 0.08
CA VAL A 23 -8.00 6.98 -0.06
C VAL A 23 -8.71 7.63 -1.25
N LEU A 24 -8.70 6.99 -2.42
CA LEU A 24 -9.40 7.48 -3.61
C LEU A 24 -10.91 7.60 -3.37
N ALA A 25 -11.52 6.58 -2.76
CA ALA A 25 -12.95 6.56 -2.45
C ALA A 25 -13.37 7.72 -1.55
N LYS A 26 -12.61 7.97 -0.47
CA LYS A 26 -12.86 9.09 0.45
C LYS A 26 -12.75 10.43 -0.27
N LYS A 27 -11.72 10.61 -1.11
CA LYS A 27 -11.53 11.84 -1.87
C LYS A 27 -12.66 12.08 -2.87
N LEU A 28 -13.15 11.04 -3.55
CA LEU A 28 -14.32 11.13 -4.43
C LEU A 28 -15.59 11.52 -3.66
N LEU A 29 -15.83 10.93 -2.49
CA LEU A 29 -16.96 11.30 -1.62
C LEU A 29 -16.89 12.75 -1.13
N GLU A 30 -15.70 13.23 -0.76
CA GLU A 30 -15.47 14.65 -0.38
C GLU A 30 -15.79 15.61 -1.52
N ARG A 31 -15.58 15.18 -2.77
CA ARG A 31 -15.92 15.93 -3.99
C ARG A 31 -17.36 15.69 -4.44
N HIS A 32 -18.23 15.17 -3.56
CA HIS A 32 -19.65 14.92 -3.80
C HIS A 32 -19.96 13.90 -4.91
N HIS A 33 -19.06 12.98 -5.20
CA HIS A 33 -19.31 11.83 -6.04
C HIS A 33 -19.89 10.67 -5.23
N THR A 34 -20.56 9.72 -5.88
CA THR A 34 -21.00 8.50 -5.22
C THR A 34 -19.97 7.39 -5.44
N VAL A 35 -19.73 6.59 -4.41
CA VAL A 35 -18.76 5.48 -4.49
C VAL A 35 -19.37 4.20 -3.94
N THR A 36 -19.24 3.12 -4.70
CA THR A 36 -19.60 1.76 -4.28
C THR A 36 -18.40 0.84 -4.45
N LEU A 37 -18.00 0.17 -3.38
CA LEU A 37 -16.95 -0.85 -3.41
C LEU A 37 -17.56 -2.21 -3.74
N LEU A 38 -16.92 -2.95 -4.64
CA LEU A 38 -17.16 -4.37 -4.89
C LEU A 38 -15.96 -5.15 -4.36
N SER A 39 -16.18 -6.02 -3.39
CA SER A 39 -15.11 -6.83 -2.79
C SER A 39 -15.61 -8.24 -2.51
N ARG A 40 -14.78 -9.24 -2.81
CA ARG A 40 -15.11 -10.65 -2.60
C ARG A 40 -14.91 -11.06 -1.15
N GLU A 41 -15.79 -11.93 -0.65
CA GLU A 41 -15.70 -12.51 0.69
C GLU A 41 -14.61 -13.58 0.75
N LEU A 42 -13.33 -13.10 0.76
CA LEU A 42 -12.14 -13.94 0.94
C LEU A 42 -11.76 -14.02 2.42
N THR A 43 -11.00 -15.04 2.81
CA THR A 43 -10.45 -15.15 4.17
C THR A 43 -9.47 -14.02 4.45
N GLY A 44 -9.77 -13.19 5.46
CA GLY A 44 -8.99 -11.99 5.78
C GLY A 44 -9.36 -10.75 4.97
N ASN A 45 -10.57 -10.73 4.35
CA ASN A 45 -11.08 -9.55 3.65
C ASN A 45 -11.27 -8.34 4.57
N LEU A 46 -11.44 -7.17 3.98
CA LEU A 46 -11.64 -5.91 4.69
C LEU A 46 -13.05 -5.30 4.50
N ILE A 47 -14.04 -6.11 4.11
CA ILE A 47 -15.40 -5.63 3.83
C ILE A 47 -16.00 -4.88 5.01
N ASP A 48 -15.96 -5.47 6.21
CA ASP A 48 -16.51 -4.83 7.40
C ASP A 48 -15.71 -3.61 7.84
N TYR A 49 -14.40 -3.64 7.68
CA TYR A 49 -13.56 -2.46 7.89
C TYR A 49 -13.96 -1.32 6.96
N CYS A 50 -14.15 -1.58 5.66
CA CYS A 50 -14.60 -0.57 4.70
C CYS A 50 -15.98 0.01 5.07
N ARG A 51 -16.92 -0.84 5.50
CA ARG A 51 -18.24 -0.39 6.01
C ARG A 51 -18.11 0.51 7.22
N GLN A 52 -17.24 0.16 8.18
CA GLN A 52 -16.94 0.99 9.36
C GLN A 52 -16.29 2.33 8.98
N GLN A 53 -15.58 2.39 7.86
CA GLN A 53 -15.04 3.63 7.30
C GLN A 53 -16.08 4.46 6.51
N GLY A 54 -17.38 4.08 6.55
CA GLY A 54 -18.47 4.78 5.89
C GLY A 54 -18.65 4.48 4.41
N MET A 55 -18.02 3.41 3.90
CA MET A 55 -18.16 3.02 2.50
C MET A 55 -19.41 2.18 2.27
N THR A 56 -20.08 2.40 1.13
CA THR A 56 -21.06 1.45 0.59
C THR A 56 -20.30 0.28 -0.02
N VAL A 57 -20.50 -0.93 0.52
CA VAL A 57 -19.81 -2.14 0.05
C VAL A 57 -20.82 -3.22 -0.33
N ILE A 58 -20.75 -3.67 -1.58
CA ILE A 58 -21.42 -4.86 -2.08
C ILE A 58 -20.41 -6.02 -2.01
N ALA A 59 -20.73 -7.02 -1.22
CA ALA A 59 -19.93 -8.24 -1.13
C ALA A 59 -20.20 -9.15 -2.33
N LEU A 60 -19.15 -9.57 -3.01
CA LEU A 60 -19.22 -10.62 -4.02
C LEU A 60 -19.16 -11.99 -3.33
N PRO A 61 -19.76 -13.04 -3.93
CA PRO A 61 -19.85 -14.36 -3.32
C PRO A 61 -18.50 -14.88 -2.84
N ALA A 62 -18.51 -15.51 -1.67
CA ALA A 62 -17.37 -16.26 -1.18
C ALA A 62 -16.97 -17.38 -2.14
N ILE A 63 -15.70 -17.69 -2.17
CA ILE A 63 -15.13 -18.85 -2.88
C ILE A 63 -14.26 -19.64 -1.91
N GLU A 64 -13.99 -20.89 -2.24
CA GLU A 64 -12.95 -21.62 -1.53
C GLU A 64 -11.59 -20.98 -1.76
N ASP A 65 -10.82 -20.79 -0.69
CA ASP A 65 -9.48 -20.22 -0.80
C ASP A 65 -8.59 -21.15 -1.63
N VAL A 66 -8.23 -20.71 -2.83
CA VAL A 66 -7.24 -21.39 -3.66
C VAL A 66 -5.87 -20.85 -3.27
N VAL A 67 -5.12 -21.63 -2.50
CA VAL A 67 -3.74 -21.27 -2.16
C VAL A 67 -2.82 -21.73 -3.28
N SER A 68 -2.33 -20.76 -4.07
CA SER A 68 -1.23 -21.06 -4.99
C SER A 68 0.09 -21.27 -4.22
N PRO A 69 0.87 -22.30 -4.54
CA PRO A 69 2.20 -22.45 -3.99
C PRO A 69 3.17 -21.35 -4.45
N ASP A 70 2.89 -20.71 -5.59
CA ASP A 70 3.61 -19.55 -6.07
C ASP A 70 2.90 -18.27 -5.63
N ARG A 71 3.55 -17.50 -4.77
CA ARG A 71 3.03 -16.20 -4.28
C ARG A 71 2.91 -15.15 -5.38
N ASN A 72 3.59 -15.33 -6.52
CA ASN A 72 3.58 -14.44 -7.67
C ASN A 72 2.55 -14.85 -8.73
N ASP A 73 1.83 -15.93 -8.50
CA ASP A 73 0.73 -16.36 -9.36
C ASP A 73 -0.55 -15.60 -9.00
N TYR A 74 -0.61 -14.37 -9.46
CA TYR A 74 -1.71 -13.44 -9.18
C TYR A 74 -3.06 -13.86 -9.80
N GLN A 75 -3.06 -14.76 -10.81
CA GLN A 75 -4.29 -15.23 -11.44
C GLN A 75 -5.20 -15.95 -10.44
N HIS A 76 -4.60 -16.67 -9.49
CA HIS A 76 -5.34 -17.40 -8.46
C HIS A 76 -6.00 -16.48 -7.41
N TRP A 77 -5.59 -15.22 -7.33
CA TRP A 77 -6.15 -14.28 -6.37
C TRP A 77 -7.64 -14.01 -6.59
N LEU A 78 -8.10 -14.10 -7.85
CA LEU A 78 -9.49 -13.85 -8.20
C LEU A 78 -10.42 -15.02 -7.78
N GLY A 79 -9.90 -16.25 -7.81
CA GLY A 79 -10.58 -17.49 -7.42
C GLY A 79 -11.68 -17.95 -8.35
N VAL A 80 -12.05 -17.14 -9.34
CA VAL A 80 -12.98 -17.42 -10.43
C VAL A 80 -12.39 -16.94 -11.74
N SER A 81 -13.01 -17.27 -12.88
CA SER A 81 -12.58 -16.67 -14.15
C SER A 81 -12.89 -15.17 -14.21
N GLN A 82 -12.16 -14.42 -15.02
CA GLN A 82 -12.42 -12.99 -15.21
C GLN A 82 -13.83 -12.73 -15.75
N GLU A 83 -14.33 -13.60 -16.62
CA GLU A 83 -15.70 -13.53 -17.13
C GLU A 83 -16.74 -13.74 -16.02
N GLU A 84 -16.52 -14.71 -15.15
CA GLU A 84 -17.42 -14.96 -14.02
C GLU A 84 -17.39 -13.80 -13.02
N ASP A 85 -16.21 -13.26 -12.67
CA ASP A 85 -16.10 -12.09 -11.81
C ASP A 85 -16.82 -10.87 -12.39
N ALA A 86 -16.64 -10.59 -13.69
CA ALA A 86 -17.33 -9.49 -14.37
C ALA A 86 -18.87 -9.69 -14.33
N ASN A 87 -19.35 -10.90 -14.59
CA ASN A 87 -20.79 -11.20 -14.55
C ASN A 87 -21.36 -11.06 -13.14
N GLN A 88 -20.63 -11.49 -12.10
CA GLN A 88 -21.01 -11.30 -10.71
C GLN A 88 -21.04 -9.81 -10.33
N CYS A 89 -20.05 -9.02 -10.77
CA CYS A 89 -20.02 -7.58 -10.58
C CYS A 89 -21.25 -6.90 -11.25
N LEU A 90 -21.53 -7.22 -12.50
CA LEU A 90 -22.67 -6.66 -13.23
C LEU A 90 -24.01 -7.06 -12.61
N ALA A 91 -24.15 -8.30 -12.17
CA ALA A 91 -25.35 -8.75 -11.46
C ALA A 91 -25.57 -8.00 -10.15
N ALA A 92 -24.49 -7.77 -9.39
CA ALA A 92 -24.49 -7.01 -8.13
C ALA A 92 -24.85 -5.53 -8.35
N LEU A 93 -24.49 -4.96 -9.49
CA LEU A 93 -24.72 -3.56 -9.87
C LEU A 93 -26.02 -3.32 -10.64
N LYS A 94 -26.86 -4.33 -10.87
CA LYS A 94 -28.04 -4.26 -11.75
C LYS A 94 -28.91 -3.01 -11.56
N ASN A 95 -28.99 -2.48 -10.35
CA ASN A 95 -29.81 -1.31 -10.02
C ASN A 95 -28.94 -0.11 -9.55
N THR A 96 -27.64 -0.17 -9.73
CA THR A 96 -26.69 0.88 -9.32
C THR A 96 -26.12 1.50 -10.59
N PRO A 97 -26.44 2.77 -10.89
CA PRO A 97 -25.81 3.45 -12.03
C PRO A 97 -24.34 3.69 -11.74
N PHE A 98 -23.51 3.60 -12.77
CA PHE A 98 -22.08 3.92 -12.67
C PHE A 98 -21.54 4.51 -13.97
N ASP A 99 -20.69 5.51 -13.83
CA ASP A 99 -20.03 6.21 -14.92
C ASP A 99 -18.57 5.75 -15.05
N TRP A 100 -18.00 5.31 -13.93
CA TRP A 100 -16.62 4.83 -13.82
C TRP A 100 -16.53 3.48 -13.12
N VAL A 101 -15.68 2.63 -13.65
CA VAL A 101 -15.21 1.43 -12.96
C VAL A 101 -13.72 1.55 -12.70
N VAL A 102 -13.36 1.71 -11.45
CA VAL A 102 -11.98 1.62 -10.97
C VAL A 102 -11.72 0.18 -10.57
N PHE A 103 -10.59 -0.38 -10.92
CA PHE A 103 -10.19 -1.68 -10.38
C PHE A 103 -8.72 -1.66 -9.92
N ASP A 104 -8.45 -2.43 -8.89
CA ASP A 104 -7.13 -2.64 -8.30
C ASP A 104 -6.96 -4.11 -7.95
N HIS A 105 -6.59 -4.91 -8.97
CA HIS A 105 -6.47 -6.36 -8.83
C HIS A 105 -5.58 -6.95 -9.93
N TYR A 106 -4.51 -7.65 -9.56
CA TYR A 106 -3.50 -8.14 -10.51
C TYR A 106 -3.98 -9.26 -11.45
N ALA A 107 -5.06 -9.95 -11.10
CA ALA A 107 -5.66 -10.96 -11.98
C ALA A 107 -6.60 -10.40 -13.05
N LEU A 108 -6.86 -9.09 -13.08
CA LEU A 108 -7.76 -8.46 -14.04
C LEU A 108 -6.98 -7.78 -15.17
N ASP A 109 -7.40 -8.05 -16.40
CA ASP A 109 -6.81 -7.51 -17.62
C ASP A 109 -7.87 -7.07 -18.65
N THR A 110 -7.49 -6.97 -19.92
CA THR A 110 -8.36 -6.53 -21.02
C THR A 110 -9.64 -7.35 -21.15
N GLN A 111 -9.65 -8.61 -20.76
CA GLN A 111 -10.85 -9.47 -20.84
C GLN A 111 -11.94 -8.95 -19.90
N TRP A 112 -11.62 -8.78 -18.65
CA TRP A 112 -12.54 -8.24 -17.64
C TRP A 112 -12.97 -6.81 -17.95
N GLN A 113 -12.00 -5.96 -18.31
CA GLN A 113 -12.22 -4.55 -18.60
C GLN A 113 -13.18 -4.36 -19.78
N SER A 114 -13.05 -5.18 -20.84
CA SER A 114 -13.93 -5.12 -22.00
C SER A 114 -15.38 -5.46 -21.65
N LEU A 115 -15.60 -6.44 -20.76
CA LEU A 115 -16.95 -6.79 -20.30
C LEU A 115 -17.57 -5.63 -19.50
N MET A 116 -16.81 -4.98 -18.64
CA MET A 116 -17.28 -3.82 -17.87
C MET A 116 -17.51 -2.60 -18.78
N LYS A 117 -16.64 -2.37 -19.75
CA LYS A 117 -16.73 -1.24 -20.71
C LYS A 117 -17.95 -1.35 -21.63
N CYS A 118 -18.46 -2.55 -21.93
CA CYS A 118 -19.69 -2.76 -22.68
C CYS A 118 -20.94 -2.14 -22.01
N GLN A 119 -20.88 -1.74 -20.76
CA GLN A 119 -21.93 -1.01 -20.06
C GLN A 119 -21.87 0.51 -20.27
N GLY A 120 -20.93 1.00 -21.06
CA GLY A 120 -20.74 2.45 -21.33
C GLY A 120 -19.96 3.19 -20.26
N ALA A 121 -19.36 2.49 -19.30
CA ALA A 121 -18.52 3.11 -18.26
C ALA A 121 -17.10 3.33 -18.74
N ASN A 122 -16.45 4.38 -18.19
CA ASN A 122 -15.02 4.57 -18.30
C ASN A 122 -14.28 3.62 -17.34
N ILE A 123 -13.12 3.16 -17.75
CA ILE A 123 -12.27 2.24 -16.97
C ILE A 123 -11.04 2.95 -16.43
N PHE A 124 -10.86 2.88 -15.11
CA PHE A 124 -9.66 3.35 -14.41
C PHE A 124 -8.90 2.13 -13.88
N ALA A 125 -7.73 1.85 -14.44
CA ALA A 125 -6.89 0.73 -14.05
C ALA A 125 -5.81 1.19 -13.06
N ILE A 126 -5.82 0.64 -11.85
CA ILE A 126 -4.69 0.75 -10.91
C ILE A 126 -3.79 -0.47 -11.14
N ASP A 127 -2.58 -0.22 -11.58
CA ASP A 127 -1.58 -1.27 -11.82
C ASP A 127 -0.18 -0.78 -11.39
N ASP A 128 0.68 -1.72 -10.99
CA ASP A 128 2.07 -1.46 -10.65
C ASP A 128 3.02 -2.58 -11.12
N LEU A 129 2.49 -3.54 -11.89
CA LEU A 129 3.26 -4.64 -12.43
C LEU A 129 3.80 -4.36 -13.85
N ALA A 130 3.06 -3.63 -14.69
CA ALA A 130 3.35 -3.36 -16.10
C ALA A 130 3.73 -4.64 -16.88
N ASN A 131 2.95 -5.71 -16.71
CA ASN A 131 3.22 -7.02 -17.28
C ASN A 131 2.05 -7.60 -18.09
N ARG A 132 0.97 -6.84 -18.27
CA ARG A 132 -0.22 -7.23 -19.03
C ARG A 132 -0.87 -6.03 -19.70
N GLU A 133 -1.65 -6.29 -20.75
CA GLU A 133 -2.38 -5.27 -21.49
C GLU A 133 -3.62 -4.80 -20.74
N HIS A 134 -3.97 -3.52 -20.90
CA HIS A 134 -5.15 -2.88 -20.35
C HIS A 134 -5.96 -2.19 -21.44
N ASN A 135 -7.29 -2.30 -21.38
CA ASN A 135 -8.25 -1.56 -22.18
C ASN A 135 -8.92 -0.49 -21.30
N CYS A 136 -8.16 0.46 -20.81
CA CYS A 136 -8.60 1.48 -19.86
C CYS A 136 -8.59 2.89 -20.48
N ASP A 137 -9.38 3.77 -19.91
CA ASP A 137 -9.40 5.20 -20.24
C ASP A 137 -8.36 5.97 -19.43
N ILE A 138 -8.13 5.55 -18.17
CA ILE A 138 -7.04 6.02 -17.33
C ILE A 138 -6.27 4.83 -16.79
N LEU A 139 -4.93 4.85 -16.93
CA LEU A 139 -4.02 3.98 -16.21
C LEU A 139 -3.31 4.75 -15.11
N PHE A 140 -3.19 4.14 -13.95
CA PHE A 140 -2.59 4.74 -12.78
C PHE A 140 -1.52 3.83 -12.14
N ASP A 141 -0.33 4.40 -11.96
CA ASP A 141 0.74 3.81 -11.14
C ASP A 141 1.51 4.94 -10.42
N HIS A 142 1.37 5.03 -9.12
CA HIS A 142 1.99 6.08 -8.31
C HIS A 142 3.41 5.77 -7.83
N ASN A 143 3.95 4.62 -8.19
CA ASN A 143 5.25 4.21 -7.67
C ASN A 143 6.40 5.01 -8.33
N PRO A 144 7.47 5.29 -7.57
CA PRO A 144 8.65 5.99 -8.05
C PRO A 144 9.61 5.04 -8.81
N TRP A 145 9.13 4.38 -9.87
CA TRP A 145 9.97 3.54 -10.73
C TRP A 145 11.04 4.37 -11.46
N PRO A 146 12.21 3.80 -11.78
CA PRO A 146 13.27 4.52 -12.50
C PRO A 146 12.82 5.14 -13.82
N ASP A 147 11.97 4.44 -14.58
CA ASP A 147 11.41 4.88 -15.86
C ASP A 147 9.88 4.83 -15.87
N PHE A 148 9.26 5.39 -14.83
CA PHE A 148 7.81 5.34 -14.70
C PHE A 148 7.06 5.94 -15.90
N LYS A 149 7.65 6.93 -16.59
CA LYS A 149 6.99 7.64 -17.71
C LYS A 149 6.75 6.75 -18.93
N ASN A 150 7.61 5.77 -19.17
CA ASN A 150 7.55 4.89 -20.35
C ASN A 150 7.03 3.50 -20.02
N ARG A 151 6.82 3.19 -18.74
CA ARG A 151 6.56 1.86 -18.23
C ARG A 151 5.36 1.17 -18.89
N TYR A 152 4.32 1.92 -19.27
CA TYR A 152 3.05 1.39 -19.77
C TYR A 152 2.80 1.62 -21.27
N HIS A 153 3.74 2.20 -22.03
CA HIS A 153 3.53 2.52 -23.45
C HIS A 153 3.08 1.32 -24.31
N ALA A 154 3.56 0.12 -24.00
CA ALA A 154 3.22 -1.09 -24.74
C ALA A 154 1.95 -1.79 -24.22
N PHE A 155 1.40 -1.35 -23.08
CA PHE A 155 0.35 -2.05 -22.35
C PHE A 155 -1.00 -1.34 -22.32
N VAL A 156 -1.09 -0.12 -22.88
CA VAL A 156 -2.34 0.65 -22.91
C VAL A 156 -2.62 1.22 -24.30
N PRO A 157 -3.88 1.45 -24.66
CA PRO A 157 -4.23 2.19 -25.87
C PRO A 157 -3.58 3.57 -25.91
N ALA A 158 -3.24 4.06 -27.10
CA ALA A 158 -2.67 5.40 -27.28
C ALA A 158 -3.60 6.53 -26.78
N SER A 159 -4.91 6.27 -26.67
CA SER A 159 -5.92 7.19 -26.14
C SER A 159 -5.99 7.21 -24.61
N SER A 160 -5.39 6.22 -23.93
CA SER A 160 -5.44 6.16 -22.47
C SER A 160 -4.61 7.28 -21.85
N GLN A 161 -5.22 8.00 -20.90
CA GLN A 161 -4.49 8.91 -20.04
C GLN A 161 -3.65 8.12 -19.03
N GLN A 162 -2.38 8.48 -18.86
CA GLN A 162 -1.50 7.79 -17.92
C GLN A 162 -1.15 8.72 -16.74
N LEU A 163 -1.58 8.34 -15.54
CA LEU A 163 -1.28 9.04 -14.30
C LEU A 163 -0.13 8.30 -13.60
N LEU A 164 1.09 8.61 -14.00
CA LEU A 164 2.28 7.86 -13.61
C LEU A 164 3.19 8.65 -12.67
N GLY A 165 3.75 7.94 -11.72
CA GLY A 165 4.81 8.41 -10.84
C GLY A 165 4.32 9.07 -9.55
N PRO A 166 5.28 9.45 -8.70
CA PRO A 166 5.07 9.76 -7.28
C PRO A 166 4.15 10.97 -7.02
N LYS A 167 4.03 11.91 -7.94
CA LYS A 167 3.14 13.07 -7.79
C LYS A 167 1.65 12.71 -7.68
N PHE A 168 1.28 11.49 -8.07
CA PHE A 168 -0.09 10.96 -7.99
C PHE A 168 -0.31 10.04 -6.78
N ALA A 169 0.63 10.00 -5.83
CA ALA A 169 0.55 9.11 -4.68
C ALA A 169 -0.79 9.24 -3.94
N LEU A 170 -1.52 8.13 -3.84
CA LEU A 170 -2.78 8.05 -3.09
C LEU A 170 -2.46 8.00 -1.59
N LEU A 171 -2.43 9.14 -0.97
CA LEU A 171 -2.20 9.34 0.46
C LEU A 171 -3.38 10.07 1.09
N ARG A 172 -3.61 9.80 2.39
CA ARG A 172 -4.60 10.55 3.19
C ARG A 172 -4.18 12.03 3.27
N ASP A 173 -5.15 12.94 3.33
CA ASP A 173 -4.89 14.39 3.37
C ASP A 173 -4.02 14.82 4.55
N SER A 174 -4.07 14.07 5.66
CA SER A 174 -3.20 14.30 6.82
C SER A 174 -1.72 14.30 6.48
N PHE A 175 -1.28 13.55 5.45
CA PHE A 175 0.13 13.49 5.06
C PHE A 175 0.65 14.81 4.50
N ALA A 176 -0.14 15.57 3.76
CA ALA A 176 0.25 16.89 3.25
C ALA A 176 0.55 17.86 4.42
N SER A 177 -0.36 17.96 5.38
CA SER A 177 -0.17 18.82 6.55
C SER A 177 0.96 18.33 7.49
N LEU A 178 1.04 17.03 7.74
CA LEU A 178 2.10 16.43 8.57
C LEU A 178 3.49 16.60 7.94
N ARG A 179 3.59 16.56 6.60
CA ARG A 179 4.84 16.84 5.89
C ARG A 179 5.38 18.23 6.23
N GLU A 180 4.53 19.25 6.27
CA GLU A 180 4.93 20.63 6.55
C GLU A 180 5.25 20.85 8.02
N THR A 181 4.47 20.24 8.92
CA THR A 181 4.62 20.41 10.39
C THR A 181 5.69 19.52 11.01
N ARG A 182 6.24 18.54 10.27
CA ARG A 182 7.24 17.56 10.74
C ARG A 182 8.56 18.18 11.26
N LYS A 183 8.67 19.46 11.42
CA LYS A 183 9.83 20.15 12.01
C LYS A 183 9.80 20.19 13.53
N GLU A 184 8.63 20.01 14.11
CA GLU A 184 8.34 20.21 15.51
C GLU A 184 8.18 18.85 16.18
N ASP A 185 8.70 18.71 17.39
CA ASP A 185 8.50 17.55 18.28
C ASP A 185 8.93 16.17 17.71
N ILE A 186 10.07 16.12 16.98
CA ILE A 186 10.64 14.84 16.56
C ILE A 186 11.08 14.04 17.78
N LYS A 187 10.42 12.93 18.03
CA LYS A 187 10.70 12.01 19.12
C LYS A 187 12.01 11.25 18.88
N ASN A 188 12.75 11.00 19.92
CA ASN A 188 13.95 10.16 19.88
C ASN A 188 13.56 8.67 19.76
N GLN A 189 12.95 8.32 18.62
CA GLN A 189 12.44 6.97 18.39
C GLN A 189 12.54 6.51 16.93
N VAL A 190 12.60 5.20 16.80
CA VAL A 190 12.43 4.45 15.55
C VAL A 190 11.05 3.82 15.57
N ILE A 191 10.24 4.04 14.54
CA ILE A 191 8.97 3.34 14.35
C ILE A 191 9.16 2.21 13.33
N ALA A 192 8.60 1.04 13.59
CA ALA A 192 8.68 -0.10 12.70
C ALA A 192 7.29 -0.64 12.37
N PHE A 193 7.01 -0.79 11.06
CA PHE A 193 5.76 -1.37 10.55
C PHE A 193 5.99 -2.05 9.20
N PHE A 194 5.63 -3.33 9.09
CA PHE A 194 5.95 -4.15 7.90
C PHE A 194 4.74 -4.57 7.07
N SER A 195 3.57 -4.23 7.44
CA SER A 195 2.26 -4.34 6.79
C SER A 195 1.16 -4.78 7.78
N GLY A 196 -0.09 -4.78 7.32
CA GLY A 196 -1.23 -5.22 8.13
C GLY A 196 -1.17 -6.70 8.55
N THR A 197 -0.57 -7.55 7.73
CA THR A 197 -0.45 -9.00 7.95
C THR A 197 0.95 -9.46 8.33
N ASP A 198 2.00 -8.70 7.98
CA ASP A 198 3.41 -9.09 8.15
C ASP A 198 3.67 -10.56 7.76
N PRO A 199 3.46 -10.93 6.48
CA PRO A 199 3.41 -12.33 6.05
C PRO A 199 4.75 -13.04 6.24
N THR A 200 5.84 -12.32 6.27
CA THR A 200 7.21 -12.82 6.38
C THR A 200 7.80 -12.75 7.78
N GLY A 201 7.04 -12.20 8.76
CA GLY A 201 7.41 -12.16 10.17
C GLY A 201 8.53 -11.17 10.53
N GLU A 202 8.58 -10.03 9.83
CA GLU A 202 9.60 -9.01 10.05
C GLU A 202 9.54 -8.41 11.47
N CYS A 203 8.32 -8.29 12.05
CA CYS A 203 8.15 -7.88 13.44
C CYS A 203 8.91 -8.80 14.42
N LEU A 204 8.81 -10.12 14.22
CA LEU A 204 9.53 -11.09 15.05
C LEU A 204 11.04 -11.04 14.85
N LYS A 205 11.51 -10.86 13.60
CA LYS A 205 12.94 -10.73 13.30
C LYS A 205 13.54 -9.49 13.98
N LEU A 206 12.85 -8.35 13.86
CA LEU A 206 13.29 -7.11 14.51
C LEU A 206 13.24 -7.22 16.04
N LEU A 207 12.16 -7.77 16.62
CA LEU A 207 12.07 -7.98 18.07
C LEU A 207 13.19 -8.90 18.57
N SER A 208 13.47 -9.99 17.84
CA SER A 208 14.57 -10.91 18.17
C SER A 208 15.94 -10.23 18.11
N ALA A 209 16.13 -9.29 17.18
CA ALA A 209 17.35 -8.46 17.13
C ALA A 209 17.44 -7.52 18.34
N CYS A 210 16.34 -6.84 18.68
CA CYS A 210 16.30 -5.97 19.86
C CYS A 210 16.64 -6.72 21.16
N GLN A 211 16.20 -7.97 21.31
CA GLN A 211 16.50 -8.81 22.48
C GLN A 211 18.00 -9.12 22.65
N GLN A 212 18.80 -9.04 21.57
CA GLN A 212 20.25 -9.27 21.60
C GLN A 212 21.06 -8.01 21.96
N ILE A 213 20.42 -6.85 22.03
CA ILE A 213 21.07 -5.56 22.26
C ILE A 213 20.74 -5.08 23.68
N PRO A 214 21.73 -4.75 24.51
CA PRO A 214 21.49 -4.37 25.90
C PRO A 214 20.80 -3.00 26.04
N SER A 215 21.11 -2.05 25.15
CA SER A 215 20.54 -0.70 25.15
C SER A 215 20.70 -0.03 23.78
N LEU A 216 19.80 0.90 23.46
CA LEU A 216 19.87 1.77 22.28
C LEU A 216 19.71 3.24 22.73
N PRO A 217 20.30 4.21 22.01
CA PRO A 217 20.14 5.63 22.31
C PRO A 217 18.77 6.18 21.94
N PHE A 218 17.86 5.34 21.43
CA PHE A 218 16.50 5.67 21.00
C PHE A 218 15.50 4.57 21.42
N ARG A 219 14.23 4.90 21.39
CA ARG A 219 13.15 3.94 21.58
C ARG A 219 12.78 3.27 20.25
N VAL A 220 12.31 2.04 20.32
CA VAL A 220 11.73 1.31 19.18
C VAL A 220 10.25 1.10 19.43
N VAL A 221 9.41 1.70 18.58
CA VAL A 221 7.97 1.48 18.57
C VAL A 221 7.68 0.46 17.47
N LEU A 222 7.45 -0.79 17.86
CA LEU A 222 7.15 -1.87 16.94
C LEU A 222 5.64 -2.02 16.81
N VAL A 223 5.12 -1.64 15.66
CA VAL A 223 3.69 -1.71 15.34
C VAL A 223 3.43 -2.98 14.54
N TYR A 224 2.52 -3.82 15.01
CA TYR A 224 2.02 -4.96 14.25
C TYR A 224 0.57 -4.74 13.81
N GLY A 225 0.22 -5.25 12.63
CA GLY A 225 -1.09 -5.01 12.04
C GLY A 225 -2.21 -5.83 12.70
N MET A 226 -3.45 -5.41 12.47
CA MET A 226 -4.66 -6.04 13.03
C MET A 226 -4.80 -7.52 12.66
N SER A 227 -4.32 -7.89 11.48
CA SER A 227 -4.44 -9.25 10.94
C SER A 227 -3.10 -10.01 10.96
N ASN A 228 -2.18 -9.65 11.87
CA ASN A 228 -0.89 -10.34 11.98
C ASN A 228 -1.10 -11.75 12.55
N PRO A 229 -0.83 -12.83 11.79
CA PRO A 229 -1.06 -14.20 12.25
C PRO A 229 -0.09 -14.65 13.35
N ARG A 230 0.96 -13.87 13.62
CA ARG A 230 1.98 -14.14 14.66
C ARG A 230 1.79 -13.30 15.91
N GLU A 231 0.61 -12.70 16.11
CA GLU A 231 0.30 -11.86 17.28
C GLU A 231 0.59 -12.60 18.60
N ALA A 232 0.13 -13.84 18.75
CA ALA A 232 0.34 -14.62 19.96
C ALA A 232 1.84 -14.79 20.26
N GLU A 233 2.64 -15.12 19.24
CA GLU A 233 4.09 -15.28 19.39
C GLU A 233 4.79 -13.95 19.74
N LEU A 234 4.36 -12.83 19.17
CA LEU A 234 4.89 -11.50 19.50
C LEU A 234 4.62 -11.13 20.95
N LEU A 235 3.42 -11.42 21.46
CA LEU A 235 3.01 -11.08 22.83
C LEU A 235 3.69 -11.95 23.89
N GLU A 236 4.12 -13.16 23.54
CA GLU A 236 4.87 -14.05 24.43
C GLU A 236 6.34 -13.67 24.60
N LYS A 237 6.91 -12.88 23.69
CA LYS A 237 8.31 -12.49 23.74
C LYS A 237 8.59 -11.44 24.82
N PRO A 238 9.68 -11.56 25.60
CA PRO A 238 10.08 -10.51 26.51
C PRO A 238 10.48 -9.25 25.75
N LEU A 239 10.02 -8.09 26.26
CA LEU A 239 10.31 -6.80 25.62
C LEU A 239 11.50 -6.13 26.32
N PRO A 240 12.58 -5.75 25.59
CA PRO A 240 13.60 -4.86 26.11
C PRO A 240 13.01 -3.52 26.55
N ALA A 241 13.60 -2.85 27.56
CA ALA A 241 13.07 -1.61 28.12
C ALA A 241 12.91 -0.47 27.11
N PHE A 242 13.65 -0.49 26.01
CA PHE A 242 13.59 0.49 24.94
C PHE A 242 12.58 0.12 23.83
N VAL A 243 11.90 -1.03 23.91
CA VAL A 243 10.91 -1.48 22.92
C VAL A 243 9.51 -1.30 23.46
N THR A 244 8.62 -0.73 22.66
CA THR A 244 7.18 -0.70 22.87
C THR A 244 6.52 -1.47 21.73
N LEU A 245 5.73 -2.50 22.04
CA LEU A 245 4.97 -3.29 21.08
C LEU A 245 3.52 -2.80 21.07
N VAL A 246 2.99 -2.45 19.89
CA VAL A 246 1.65 -1.87 19.75
C VAL A 246 0.87 -2.57 18.64
N LYS A 247 -0.37 -2.99 18.94
CA LYS A 247 -1.29 -3.50 17.93
C LYS A 247 -1.98 -2.33 17.25
N SER A 248 -1.70 -2.09 15.98
CA SER A 248 -2.31 -1.01 15.20
C SER A 248 -2.34 0.34 15.93
N LEU A 249 -2.02 1.40 15.27
CA LEU A 249 -2.10 2.76 15.83
C LEU A 249 -3.21 3.51 15.11
N PRO A 250 -4.24 4.02 15.81
CA PRO A 250 -5.30 4.83 15.19
C PRO A 250 -4.75 6.03 14.42
N ASP A 251 -3.76 6.72 15.00
CA ASP A 251 -3.09 7.90 14.42
C ASP A 251 -1.68 7.54 13.93
N PHE A 252 -1.57 6.44 13.16
CA PHE A 252 -0.27 5.92 12.72
C PHE A 252 0.54 6.97 11.94
N GLU A 253 -0.09 7.76 11.08
CA GLU A 253 0.57 8.81 10.30
C GLU A 253 1.17 9.91 11.19
N THR A 254 0.49 10.26 12.27
CA THR A 254 0.98 11.23 13.24
C THR A 254 2.21 10.69 13.98
N GLU A 255 2.14 9.43 14.43
CA GLU A 255 3.27 8.80 15.10
C GLU A 255 4.46 8.61 14.13
N LEU A 256 4.18 8.28 12.87
CA LEU A 256 5.18 8.18 11.81
C LEU A 256 5.85 9.54 11.58
N ALA A 257 5.06 10.64 11.50
CA ALA A 257 5.57 11.99 11.31
C ALA A 257 6.45 12.48 12.46
N HIS A 258 6.16 12.07 13.68
CA HIS A 258 6.96 12.44 14.87
C HIS A 258 8.18 11.51 15.10
N SER A 259 8.31 10.41 14.37
CA SER A 259 9.46 9.52 14.51
C SER A 259 10.70 10.07 13.80
N ARG A 260 11.89 9.84 14.36
CA ARG A 260 13.16 10.27 13.76
C ARG A 260 13.60 9.34 12.63
N TYR A 261 13.26 8.06 12.73
CA TYR A 261 13.62 7.03 11.76
C TYR A 261 12.55 5.95 11.67
N ALA A 262 12.52 5.18 10.57
CA ALA A 262 11.59 4.07 10.44
C ALA A 262 12.23 2.80 9.87
N PHE A 263 11.68 1.64 10.26
CA PHE A 263 11.80 0.38 9.54
C PHE A 263 10.48 0.03 8.87
N GLY A 264 10.52 -0.51 7.67
CA GLY A 264 9.27 -0.97 7.06
C GLY A 264 9.41 -1.65 5.72
N GLY A 265 8.29 -2.22 5.27
CA GLY A 265 8.18 -2.79 3.95
C GLY A 265 8.33 -1.75 2.84
N ALA A 266 8.70 -2.19 1.64
CA ALA A 266 8.91 -1.35 0.47
C ALA A 266 7.65 -1.17 -0.39
N GLY A 267 6.44 -1.39 0.17
CA GLY A 267 5.15 -1.16 -0.49
C GLY A 267 4.61 0.27 -0.25
N VAL A 268 3.28 0.41 -0.21
CA VAL A 268 2.58 1.70 -0.02
C VAL A 268 3.13 2.50 1.17
N SER A 269 3.49 1.85 2.27
CA SER A 269 4.06 2.54 3.43
C SER A 269 5.43 3.20 3.16
N ALA A 270 6.17 2.78 2.13
CA ALA A 270 7.38 3.50 1.70
C ALA A 270 7.02 4.84 1.08
N ILE A 271 5.91 4.92 0.35
CA ILE A 271 5.39 6.17 -0.23
C ILE A 271 4.97 7.14 0.89
N GLU A 272 4.29 6.64 1.93
CA GLU A 272 3.94 7.41 3.13
C GLU A 272 5.17 8.02 3.81
N ARG A 273 6.22 7.20 4.04
CA ARG A 273 7.49 7.66 4.62
C ARG A 273 8.21 8.65 3.70
N THR A 274 8.15 8.47 2.39
CA THR A 274 8.74 9.39 1.42
C THR A 274 8.01 10.74 1.43
N CYS A 275 6.69 10.75 1.53
CA CYS A 275 5.91 11.97 1.70
C CYS A 275 6.37 12.76 2.92
N LEU A 276 6.48 12.10 4.06
CA LEU A 276 6.97 12.70 5.31
C LEU A 276 8.48 13.00 5.30
N ARG A 277 9.21 12.60 4.26
CA ARG A 277 10.68 12.74 4.19
C ARG A 277 11.38 12.05 5.37
N LEU A 278 10.83 10.94 5.83
CA LEU A 278 11.27 10.19 6.98
C LEU A 278 12.39 9.22 6.59
N PRO A 279 13.62 9.39 7.09
CA PRO A 279 14.70 8.43 6.87
C PRO A 279 14.28 7.02 7.30
N SER A 280 14.58 6.02 6.47
CA SER A 280 14.09 4.67 6.74
C SER A 280 15.01 3.59 6.20
N THR A 281 14.91 2.41 6.82
CA THR A 281 15.42 1.16 6.28
C THR A 281 14.27 0.33 5.73
N LEU A 282 14.42 -0.13 4.50
CA LEU A 282 13.43 -0.91 3.77
C LEU A 282 13.75 -2.41 3.77
N VAL A 283 12.70 -3.23 3.72
CA VAL A 283 12.78 -4.66 3.40
C VAL A 283 11.70 -4.98 2.37
N SER A 284 12.02 -5.79 1.35
CA SER A 284 11.01 -6.25 0.40
C SER A 284 10.32 -7.49 0.94
N VAL A 285 9.04 -7.36 1.26
CA VAL A 285 8.21 -8.47 1.77
C VAL A 285 7.47 -9.22 0.65
N ALA A 286 7.56 -8.71 -0.59
CA ALA A 286 7.04 -9.32 -1.81
C ALA A 286 7.97 -8.99 -2.99
N GLU A 287 7.99 -9.86 -4.01
CA GLU A 287 8.92 -9.70 -5.14
C GLU A 287 8.68 -8.41 -5.94
N ASN A 288 7.43 -8.02 -6.13
CA ASN A 288 7.08 -6.77 -6.82
C ASN A 288 7.57 -5.49 -6.11
N GLN A 289 8.03 -5.59 -4.85
CA GLN A 289 8.62 -4.46 -4.12
C GLN A 289 10.12 -4.32 -4.30
N ARG A 290 10.79 -5.35 -4.82
CA ARG A 290 12.25 -5.44 -4.84
C ARG A 290 12.89 -4.35 -5.69
N GLU A 291 12.46 -4.23 -6.95
CA GLU A 291 13.02 -3.24 -7.88
C GLU A 291 12.91 -1.81 -7.35
N MET A 292 11.72 -1.47 -6.79
CA MET A 292 11.48 -0.16 -6.19
C MET A 292 12.38 0.07 -4.97
N ALA A 293 12.52 -0.93 -4.08
CA ALA A 293 13.38 -0.81 -2.90
C ALA A 293 14.84 -0.60 -3.27
N GLU A 294 15.34 -1.35 -4.27
CA GLU A 294 16.69 -1.19 -4.79
C GLU A 294 16.90 0.19 -5.43
N HIS A 295 15.91 0.69 -6.16
CA HIS A 295 15.96 2.04 -6.75
C HIS A 295 16.03 3.12 -5.67
N LEU A 296 15.15 3.06 -4.68
CA LEU A 296 15.14 4.01 -3.57
C LEU A 296 16.46 3.96 -2.76
N ALA A 297 17.03 2.78 -2.56
CA ALA A 297 18.32 2.63 -1.90
C ALA A 297 19.48 3.22 -2.73
N LYS A 298 19.50 2.99 -4.05
CA LYS A 298 20.53 3.57 -4.96
C LYS A 298 20.48 5.10 -4.99
N SER A 299 19.32 5.71 -4.76
CA SER A 299 19.20 7.17 -4.65
C SER A 299 19.88 7.74 -3.39
N GLY A 300 20.28 6.88 -2.46
CA GLY A 300 20.86 7.27 -1.16
C GLY A 300 19.83 7.79 -0.15
N LEU A 301 18.54 7.76 -0.51
CA LEU A 301 17.46 8.22 0.38
C LEU A 301 17.12 7.19 1.46
N TYR A 302 17.31 5.90 1.16
CA TYR A 302 16.94 4.81 2.03
C TYR A 302 18.06 3.79 2.17
N ARG A 303 18.07 3.09 3.29
CA ARG A 303 18.83 1.86 3.46
C ARG A 303 17.95 0.67 3.06
N TYR A 304 18.54 -0.42 2.61
CA TYR A 304 17.81 -1.60 2.16
C TYR A 304 18.45 -2.87 2.71
N LEU A 305 17.68 -3.67 3.45
CA LEU A 305 18.12 -4.93 4.03
C LEU A 305 18.10 -6.10 3.04
N GLY A 306 17.41 -5.96 1.92
CA GLY A 306 17.20 -7.01 0.96
C GLY A 306 15.77 -7.60 0.97
N VAL A 307 15.61 -8.74 0.30
CA VAL A 307 14.33 -9.48 0.31
C VAL A 307 14.18 -10.22 1.64
N SER A 308 12.95 -10.25 2.14
CA SER A 308 12.61 -10.80 3.45
C SER A 308 13.07 -12.26 3.63
N ASP A 309 12.94 -13.11 2.60
CA ASP A 309 13.32 -14.53 2.67
C ASP A 309 14.82 -14.73 2.94
N ALA A 310 15.66 -13.77 2.54
CA ALA A 310 17.09 -13.76 2.82
C ALA A 310 17.45 -12.96 4.08
N THR A 311 16.50 -12.22 4.66
CA THR A 311 16.73 -11.33 5.81
C THR A 311 16.43 -12.07 7.12
N THR A 312 17.38 -12.05 8.05
CA THR A 312 17.26 -12.67 9.39
C THR A 312 17.35 -11.62 10.50
N ALA A 313 17.14 -12.02 11.75
CA ALA A 313 17.35 -11.15 12.91
C ALA A 313 18.78 -10.54 12.95
N ALA A 314 19.80 -11.23 12.46
CA ALA A 314 21.17 -10.74 12.42
C ALA A 314 21.32 -9.49 11.52
N TYR A 315 20.57 -9.39 10.41
CA TYR A 315 20.55 -8.19 9.56
C TYR A 315 20.01 -7.00 10.35
N TYR A 316 18.91 -7.18 11.10
CA TYR A 316 18.35 -6.15 11.95
C TYR A 316 19.29 -5.77 13.11
N THR A 317 20.00 -6.75 13.70
CA THR A 317 21.02 -6.46 14.74
C THR A 317 22.12 -5.56 14.20
N ASN A 318 22.64 -5.86 13.01
CA ASN A 318 23.66 -5.04 12.36
C ASN A 318 23.13 -3.65 12.02
N GLU A 319 21.89 -3.56 11.54
CA GLU A 319 21.28 -2.27 11.20
C GLU A 319 21.00 -1.41 12.42
N LEU A 320 20.54 -2.00 13.53
CA LEU A 320 20.35 -1.30 14.80
C LEU A 320 21.69 -0.82 15.40
N ALA A 321 22.75 -1.62 15.25
CA ALA A 321 24.10 -1.22 15.67
C ALA A 321 24.59 -0.02 14.84
N TRP A 322 24.44 -0.10 13.50
CA TRP A 322 24.79 1.02 12.62
C TRP A 322 23.98 2.28 12.95
N LEU A 323 22.67 2.16 13.17
CA LEU A 323 21.82 3.28 13.57
C LEU A 323 22.29 3.89 14.90
N SER A 324 22.66 3.04 15.88
CA SER A 324 23.14 3.52 17.19
C SER A 324 24.42 4.34 17.06
N GLU A 325 25.36 3.92 16.22
CA GLU A 325 26.62 4.64 15.98
C GLU A 325 26.40 5.97 15.25
N HIS A 326 25.44 6.03 14.35
CA HIS A 326 25.22 7.21 13.50
C HIS A 326 24.05 8.09 13.98
N TRP A 327 23.38 7.73 15.07
CA TRP A 327 22.12 8.34 15.49
C TRP A 327 22.16 9.86 15.58
N GLU A 328 23.21 10.42 16.15
CA GLU A 328 23.34 11.88 16.32
C GLU A 328 23.61 12.61 14.99
N THR A 329 24.23 11.94 14.03
CA THR A 329 24.63 12.53 12.74
C THR A 329 23.62 12.25 11.62
N LEU A 330 22.68 11.33 11.82
CA LEU A 330 21.63 11.04 10.84
C LEU A 330 20.76 12.26 10.57
N PRO A 331 20.47 12.58 9.30
CA PRO A 331 19.50 13.59 8.98
C PRO A 331 18.13 13.16 9.55
N TRP A 332 17.46 14.09 10.20
CA TRP A 332 16.08 13.83 10.68
C TRP A 332 15.04 13.96 9.57
N ARG A 333 15.43 14.49 8.42
CA ARG A 333 14.57 14.74 7.25
C ARG A 333 15.35 14.51 5.96
N LEU A 334 14.78 13.74 5.04
CA LEU A 334 15.32 13.52 3.71
C LEU A 334 15.16 14.77 2.82
N PRO A 335 15.86 14.87 1.67
CA PRO A 335 15.64 15.88 0.65
C PRO A 335 14.18 15.94 0.17
N GLU A 336 13.81 16.98 -0.56
CA GLU A 336 12.49 17.10 -1.19
C GLU A 336 12.20 15.92 -2.11
N SER A 337 10.92 15.56 -2.19
CA SER A 337 10.39 14.52 -3.08
C SER A 337 9.14 15.04 -3.79
N ASP A 338 8.83 14.44 -4.95
CA ASP A 338 7.61 14.73 -5.71
C ASP A 338 6.34 14.21 -5.03
N ILE A 339 6.47 13.50 -3.90
CA ILE A 339 5.34 13.03 -3.09
C ILE A 339 5.00 14.11 -2.07
N ASP A 340 4.04 14.95 -2.38
CA ASP A 340 3.64 16.11 -1.57
C ASP A 340 2.36 15.91 -0.74
N GLY A 341 1.69 14.76 -0.91
CA GLY A 341 0.43 14.45 -0.23
C GLY A 341 -0.83 14.86 -1.02
N GLU A 342 -0.68 15.55 -2.16
CA GLU A 342 -1.79 16.06 -2.98
C GLU A 342 -2.17 15.13 -4.14
N GLY A 343 -1.61 13.93 -4.20
CA GLY A 343 -1.79 13.02 -5.32
C GLY A 343 -3.25 12.58 -5.53
N ALA A 344 -4.00 12.35 -4.45
CA ALA A 344 -5.41 11.97 -4.52
C ALA A 344 -6.27 13.06 -5.17
N ASN A 345 -6.01 14.35 -4.88
CA ASN A 345 -6.67 15.47 -5.54
C ASN A 345 -6.41 15.46 -7.04
N ARG A 346 -5.14 15.29 -7.47
CA ARG A 346 -4.77 15.22 -8.89
C ARG A 346 -5.41 14.07 -9.63
N VAL A 347 -5.61 12.93 -8.97
CA VAL A 347 -6.29 11.76 -9.56
C VAL A 347 -7.77 12.06 -9.78
N VAL A 348 -8.46 12.64 -8.80
CA VAL A 348 -9.88 12.99 -8.95
C VAL A 348 -10.07 14.09 -9.99
N ASP A 349 -9.20 15.11 -10.04
CA ASP A 349 -9.22 16.16 -11.09
C ASP A 349 -9.12 15.54 -12.49
N ALA A 350 -8.25 14.54 -12.68
CA ALA A 350 -8.10 13.85 -13.96
C ALA A 350 -9.35 13.03 -14.32
N MET A 351 -10.00 12.36 -13.36
CA MET A 351 -11.26 11.63 -13.60
C MET A 351 -12.41 12.59 -13.96
N GLU A 352 -12.53 13.73 -13.28
CA GLU A 352 -13.53 14.74 -13.55
C GLU A 352 -13.35 15.34 -14.96
N ALA A 353 -12.11 15.65 -15.34
CA ALA A 353 -11.78 16.17 -16.66
C ALA A 353 -12.09 15.16 -17.79
N ALA A 354 -11.86 13.86 -17.55
CA ALA A 354 -12.18 12.80 -18.51
C ALA A 354 -13.68 12.49 -18.60
N SER A 355 -14.50 12.99 -17.67
CA SER A 355 -15.96 12.80 -17.64
C SER A 355 -16.72 13.96 -18.29
N SER A 356 -16.02 15.05 -18.63
CA SER A 356 -16.59 16.25 -19.26
C SER A 356 -16.58 16.13 -20.78
#